data_fadece41a05ac8158c1ddf7481c359cf
#
_entry.id   fadece41a05ac8158c1ddf7481c359cf
#
_cell.length_a   1.000
_cell.length_b   1.000
_cell.length_c   1.000
_cell.angle_alpha   90.00
_cell.angle_beta   90.00
_cell.angle_gamma   90.00
#
_symmetry.space_group_name_H-M   'P 1'
#
loop_
_entity.id
_entity.type
_entity.pdbx_description
1 polymer ?
#
loop_
_entity_poly.entity_id
_entity_poly.type
_entity_poly.pdbx_seq_one_letter_code
_entity_poly.pdbx_strand_id
1 'polypeptide(L)'
;EWKAGSALTENKNNGEQLRINLITDVGFTKPINLSIDAVPIPLLGNDYNRKTEINTYYENVRQVFNSMGIEKSGKANSFVFKSISEALNTLAVSHSDKKQLIVTSDLRENSPLYSFHNQEMLSILKKSPDSVKNIFLTKYPLMDLSGIVVFLYYEPVDYSDSDVFEIIADFYVSILTSHNATN
;
A
#
# COMPACT_ATOMS: atom_id res chain seq x y z
N GLU A 1 -9.57 -1.28 11.54
CA GLU A 1 -8.12 -1.56 11.68
C GLU A 1 -7.25 -0.35 11.31
N TRP A 2 -7.45 0.31 10.14
CA TRP A 2 -6.62 1.45 9.72
C TRP A 2 -6.57 2.60 10.74
N LYS A 3 -7.61 2.82 11.53
CA LYS A 3 -7.60 3.85 12.60
C LYS A 3 -6.54 3.58 13.66
N ALA A 4 -6.19 2.35 13.93
CA ALA A 4 -5.18 2.01 14.94
C ALA A 4 -3.78 2.50 14.58
N GLY A 5 -3.48 2.67 13.28
CA GLY A 5 -2.22 3.24 12.78
C GLY A 5 -2.26 4.75 12.53
N SER A 6 -3.43 5.39 12.72
CA SER A 6 -3.59 6.82 12.48
C SER A 6 -2.83 7.66 13.50
N ALA A 7 -2.08 8.66 13.01
CA ALA A 7 -1.36 9.62 13.85
C ALA A 7 -2.31 10.40 14.80
N LEU A 8 -3.58 10.53 14.44
CA LEU A 8 -4.61 11.19 15.22
C LEU A 8 -5.02 10.39 16.47
N THR A 9 -4.82 9.07 16.48
CA THR A 9 -5.07 8.25 17.68
C THR A 9 -4.00 8.41 18.72
N GLU A 10 -2.78 8.76 18.31
CA GLU A 10 -1.66 9.03 19.23
C GLU A 10 -1.74 10.45 19.80
N ASN A 11 -2.02 11.41 18.94
CA ASN A 11 -2.21 12.80 19.34
C ASN A 11 -3.21 13.48 18.39
N LYS A 12 -4.33 13.93 18.94
CA LYS A 12 -5.38 14.65 18.20
C LYS A 12 -4.90 15.89 17.44
N ASN A 13 -3.75 16.45 17.82
CA ASN A 13 -3.18 17.64 17.19
C ASN A 13 -2.27 17.31 15.99
N ASN A 14 -1.96 16.05 15.76
CA ASN A 14 -1.21 15.64 14.58
C ASN A 14 -1.98 15.93 13.30
N GLY A 15 -1.25 16.12 12.21
CA GLY A 15 -1.79 16.07 10.86
C GLY A 15 -1.73 14.65 10.30
N GLU A 16 -2.59 14.37 9.33
CA GLU A 16 -2.58 13.09 8.62
C GLU A 16 -2.91 13.30 7.16
N GLN A 17 -2.20 12.58 6.29
CA GLN A 17 -2.47 12.51 4.87
C GLN A 17 -2.71 11.06 4.47
N LEU A 18 -3.86 10.78 3.86
CA LEU A 18 -4.20 9.48 3.31
C LEU A 18 -4.33 9.59 1.80
N ARG A 19 -3.54 8.78 1.09
CA ARG A 19 -3.63 8.63 -0.35
C ARG A 19 -4.10 7.22 -0.68
N ILE A 20 -5.21 7.12 -1.37
CA ILE A 20 -5.84 5.85 -1.74
C ILE A 20 -5.75 5.67 -3.25
N ASN A 21 -5.25 4.53 -3.68
CA ASN A 21 -5.09 4.16 -5.08
C ASN A 21 -5.69 2.77 -5.34
N LEU A 22 -6.26 2.59 -6.52
CA LEU A 22 -6.63 1.25 -7.01
C LEU A 22 -5.55 0.73 -7.94
N ILE A 23 -5.14 -0.52 -7.75
CA ILE A 23 -4.24 -1.24 -8.66
C ILE A 23 -5.05 -1.67 -9.88
N THR A 24 -4.60 -1.32 -11.07
CA THR A 24 -5.29 -1.61 -12.33
C THR A 24 -4.35 -2.14 -13.41
N ASP A 25 -4.90 -2.38 -14.58
CA ASP A 25 -4.18 -2.80 -15.79
C ASP A 25 -3.25 -1.74 -16.42
N VAL A 26 -3.31 -0.50 -15.95
CA VAL A 26 -2.42 0.60 -16.37
C VAL A 26 -1.53 1.09 -15.23
N GLY A 27 -1.60 0.45 -14.07
CA GLY A 27 -0.99 0.91 -12.83
C GLY A 27 -2.03 1.56 -11.93
N PHE A 28 -1.77 2.76 -11.42
CA PHE A 28 -2.74 3.47 -10.58
C PHE A 28 -3.80 4.22 -11.37
N THR A 29 -5.02 4.22 -10.86
CA THR A 29 -6.03 5.22 -11.16
C THR A 29 -5.64 6.57 -10.54
N LYS A 30 -6.39 7.63 -10.88
CA LYS A 30 -6.21 8.94 -10.23
C LYS A 30 -6.36 8.76 -8.70
N PRO A 31 -5.34 9.15 -7.90
CA PRO A 31 -5.38 8.96 -6.47
C PRO A 31 -6.47 9.83 -5.81
N ILE A 32 -7.11 9.27 -4.80
CA ILE A 32 -7.96 10.02 -3.88
C ILE A 32 -7.09 10.45 -2.71
N ASN A 33 -7.00 11.75 -2.48
CA ASN A 33 -6.22 12.32 -1.38
C ASN A 33 -7.17 12.91 -0.35
N LEU A 34 -6.98 12.52 0.90
CA LEU A 34 -7.66 13.06 2.07
C LEU A 34 -6.61 13.55 3.04
N SER A 35 -6.83 14.70 3.66
CA SER A 35 -5.89 15.24 4.64
C SER A 35 -6.60 15.97 5.76
N ILE A 36 -5.94 16.02 6.89
CA ILE A 36 -6.25 16.87 8.03
C ILE A 36 -4.94 17.49 8.52
N ASP A 37 -4.91 18.80 8.67
CA ASP A 37 -3.70 19.52 9.04
C ASP A 37 -3.38 19.33 10.52
N ALA A 38 -2.08 19.43 10.88
CA ALA A 38 -1.65 19.49 12.26
C ALA A 38 -2.07 20.82 12.89
N VAL A 39 -2.39 20.77 14.19
CA VAL A 39 -2.63 21.97 15.00
C VAL A 39 -1.42 22.16 15.92
N PRO A 40 -0.48 23.04 15.58
CA PRO A 40 0.82 23.09 16.24
C PRO A 40 0.79 23.57 17.70
N ILE A 41 -0.23 24.34 18.10
CA ILE A 41 -0.38 24.81 19.48
C ILE A 41 -1.88 24.89 19.82
N PRO A 42 -2.35 24.25 20.90
CA PRO A 42 -3.71 24.46 21.40
C PRO A 42 -3.81 25.80 22.10
N LEU A 43 -3.57 26.90 21.39
CA LEU A 43 -3.76 28.25 21.98
C LEU A 43 -5.25 28.52 22.02
N LEU A 44 -5.89 28.28 23.16
CA LEU A 44 -7.33 28.52 23.37
C LEU A 44 -8.22 27.80 22.37
N GLY A 45 -7.72 26.72 21.78
CA GLY A 45 -8.37 25.97 20.71
C GLY A 45 -9.58 25.26 21.23
N ASN A 46 -10.66 25.52 20.60
CA ASN A 46 -11.93 24.86 20.78
C ASN A 46 -11.75 23.35 20.48
N ASP A 47 -11.45 22.57 21.53
CA ASP A 47 -11.35 21.10 21.47
C ASP A 47 -12.56 20.47 20.74
N TYR A 48 -13.69 21.13 20.78
CA TYR A 48 -14.90 20.74 20.09
C TYR A 48 -14.71 20.82 18.55
N ASN A 49 -14.16 21.91 18.05
CA ASN A 49 -13.93 22.07 16.61
C ASN A 49 -12.93 21.04 16.11
N ARG A 50 -11.84 20.82 16.85
CA ARG A 50 -10.87 19.79 16.47
C ARG A 50 -11.46 18.39 16.43
N LYS A 51 -12.27 18.03 17.40
CA LYS A 51 -12.98 16.75 17.42
C LYS A 51 -13.94 16.62 16.23
N THR A 52 -14.61 17.70 15.85
CA THR A 52 -15.49 17.72 14.68
C THR A 52 -14.71 17.53 13.38
N GLU A 53 -13.57 18.21 13.21
CA GLU A 53 -12.68 18.03 12.06
C GLU A 53 -12.19 16.58 11.93
N ILE A 54 -11.73 15.98 13.01
CA ILE A 54 -11.28 14.59 13.05
C ILE A 54 -12.43 13.62 12.67
N ASN A 55 -13.62 13.85 13.22
CA ASN A 55 -14.77 13.03 12.88
C ASN A 55 -15.13 13.17 11.40
N THR A 56 -15.13 14.37 10.86
CA THR A 56 -15.39 14.65 9.43
C THR A 56 -14.34 13.96 8.56
N TYR A 57 -13.06 14.04 8.92
CA TYR A 57 -11.99 13.35 8.21
C TYR A 57 -12.23 11.83 8.18
N TYR A 58 -12.53 11.23 9.31
CA TYR A 58 -12.81 9.79 9.38
C TYR A 58 -14.07 9.37 8.62
N GLU A 59 -15.12 10.19 8.62
CA GLU A 59 -16.31 9.91 7.80
C GLU A 59 -16.01 10.00 6.31
N ASN A 60 -15.21 10.97 5.87
CA ASN A 60 -14.78 11.08 4.48
C ASN A 60 -13.97 9.85 4.05
N VAL A 61 -13.04 9.39 4.91
CA VAL A 61 -12.29 8.16 4.65
C VAL A 61 -13.22 6.96 4.51
N ARG A 62 -14.20 6.82 5.42
CA ARG A 62 -15.19 5.74 5.37
C ARG A 62 -16.02 5.78 4.09
N GLN A 63 -16.47 6.97 3.68
CA GLN A 63 -17.25 7.14 2.45
C GLN A 63 -16.44 6.73 1.23
N VAL A 64 -15.16 7.09 1.15
CA VAL A 64 -14.28 6.68 0.07
C VAL A 64 -14.17 5.15 0.01
N PHE A 65 -13.86 4.48 1.13
CA PHE A 65 -13.78 3.01 1.16
C PHE A 65 -15.11 2.34 0.77
N ASN A 66 -16.23 2.88 1.21
CA ASN A 66 -17.55 2.35 0.84
C ASN A 66 -17.86 2.56 -0.65
N SER A 67 -17.42 3.66 -1.25
CA SER A 67 -17.63 3.97 -2.67
C SER A 67 -16.71 3.17 -3.59
N MET A 68 -15.53 2.75 -3.09
CA MET A 68 -14.59 1.90 -3.81
C MET A 68 -15.09 0.45 -3.92
N GLY A 69 -16.34 0.21 -3.47
CA GLY A 69 -16.98 -1.09 -3.40
C GLY A 69 -16.55 -2.01 -4.52
N ILE A 70 -16.38 -3.26 -4.19
CA ILE A 70 -15.77 -4.36 -4.93
C ILE A 70 -16.18 -4.32 -6.42
N GLU A 71 -15.60 -3.41 -7.19
CA GLU A 71 -15.51 -3.61 -8.63
C GLU A 71 -14.59 -4.81 -8.80
N LYS A 72 -15.21 -5.99 -8.93
CA LYS A 72 -14.51 -7.14 -9.52
C LYS A 72 -14.07 -6.67 -10.89
N SER A 73 -12.86 -6.12 -10.95
CA SER A 73 -12.27 -5.77 -12.23
C SER A 73 -12.03 -7.09 -12.96
N GLY A 74 -12.91 -7.44 -13.89
CA GLY A 74 -12.68 -8.54 -14.83
C GLY A 74 -11.56 -8.23 -15.82
N LYS A 75 -10.58 -7.42 -15.40
CA LYS A 75 -9.44 -6.97 -16.20
C LYS A 75 -8.40 -8.07 -16.28
N ALA A 76 -7.91 -8.28 -17.50
CA ALA A 76 -6.95 -9.34 -17.80
C ALA A 76 -5.55 -9.11 -17.18
N ASN A 77 -5.20 -7.88 -16.83
CA ASN A 77 -3.87 -7.50 -16.33
C ASN A 77 -3.96 -6.76 -15.00
N SER A 78 -2.93 -6.93 -14.16
CA SER A 78 -2.72 -6.16 -12.92
C SER A 78 -1.23 -5.83 -12.75
N PHE A 79 -0.91 -4.54 -12.67
CA PHE A 79 0.45 -4.03 -12.47
C PHE A 79 0.71 -3.79 -10.99
N VAL A 80 0.79 -4.88 -10.22
CA VAL A 80 0.90 -4.82 -8.76
C VAL A 80 2.23 -4.19 -8.33
N PHE A 81 3.35 -4.73 -8.83
CA PHE A 81 4.68 -4.23 -8.43
C PHE A 81 4.91 -2.79 -8.87
N LYS A 82 4.51 -2.44 -10.09
CA LYS A 82 4.57 -1.04 -10.56
C LYS A 82 3.85 -0.11 -9.58
N SER A 83 2.63 -0.47 -9.21
CA SER A 83 1.81 0.32 -8.31
C SER A 83 2.45 0.46 -6.93
N ILE A 84 2.94 -0.63 -6.36
CA ILE A 84 3.63 -0.64 -5.07
C ILE A 84 4.90 0.24 -5.14
N SER A 85 5.73 0.09 -6.18
CA SER A 85 6.96 0.86 -6.33
C SER A 85 6.72 2.35 -6.46
N GLU A 86 5.72 2.78 -7.23
CA GLU A 86 5.33 4.18 -7.37
C GLU A 86 4.83 4.78 -6.05
N ALA A 87 4.05 4.02 -5.26
CA ALA A 87 3.58 4.45 -3.95
C ALA A 87 4.74 4.58 -2.96
N LEU A 88 5.64 3.59 -2.90
CA LEU A 88 6.80 3.60 -2.02
C LEU A 88 7.77 4.74 -2.35
N ASN A 89 8.08 4.94 -3.63
CA ASN A 89 8.94 6.05 -4.05
C ASN A 89 8.31 7.41 -3.74
N THR A 90 6.98 7.53 -3.80
CA THR A 90 6.28 8.74 -3.35
C THR A 90 6.42 8.96 -1.85
N LEU A 91 6.30 7.88 -1.04
CA LEU A 91 6.52 7.96 0.41
C LEU A 91 7.98 8.23 0.76
N ALA A 92 8.94 7.69 0.02
CA ALA A 92 10.36 7.88 0.26
C ALA A 92 10.75 9.37 0.24
N VAL A 93 10.20 10.13 -0.71
CA VAL A 93 10.45 11.59 -0.82
C VAL A 93 9.55 12.46 0.05
N SER A 94 8.58 11.87 0.75
CA SER A 94 7.72 12.60 1.68
C SER A 94 8.50 13.07 2.91
N HIS A 95 8.15 14.22 3.45
CA HIS A 95 8.71 14.77 4.70
C HIS A 95 7.93 14.39 5.96
N SER A 96 7.00 13.43 5.85
CA SER A 96 6.23 12.95 6.99
C SER A 96 7.10 12.16 7.98
N ASP A 97 6.90 12.35 9.28
CA ASP A 97 7.63 11.64 10.34
C ASP A 97 7.28 10.15 10.37
N LYS A 98 6.03 9.82 10.06
CA LYS A 98 5.54 8.44 9.95
C LYS A 98 5.08 8.17 8.53
N LYS A 99 5.55 7.08 7.96
CA LYS A 99 5.25 6.66 6.60
C LYS A 99 4.79 5.22 6.61
N GLN A 100 3.60 4.98 6.08
CA GLN A 100 3.03 3.64 6.02
C GLN A 100 2.44 3.38 4.64
N LEU A 101 2.66 2.20 4.11
CA LEU A 101 1.95 1.67 2.95
C LEU A 101 1.13 0.45 3.37
N ILE A 102 -0.15 0.48 3.07
CA ILE A 102 -1.06 -0.66 3.27
C ILE A 102 -1.48 -1.15 1.88
N VAL A 103 -1.16 -2.40 1.58
CA VAL A 103 -1.54 -3.06 0.33
C VAL A 103 -2.57 -4.13 0.65
N THR A 104 -3.74 -4.04 0.06
CA THR A 104 -4.77 -5.08 0.13
C THR A 104 -4.91 -5.71 -1.25
N SER A 105 -4.29 -6.88 -1.45
CA SER A 105 -4.20 -7.57 -2.74
C SER A 105 -3.74 -9.01 -2.54
N ASP A 106 -4.08 -9.90 -3.47
CA ASP A 106 -3.47 -11.24 -3.61
C ASP A 106 -2.00 -11.18 -4.08
N LEU A 107 -1.48 -9.98 -4.36
CA LEU A 107 -0.13 -9.69 -4.86
C LEU A 107 0.22 -10.35 -6.20
N ARG A 108 -0.75 -10.96 -6.88
CA ARG A 108 -0.51 -11.65 -8.14
C ARG A 108 -0.32 -10.65 -9.28
N GLU A 109 0.95 -10.35 -9.56
CA GLU A 109 1.32 -9.64 -10.79
C GLU A 109 0.77 -10.36 -12.01
N ASN A 110 0.13 -9.65 -12.91
CA ASN A 110 -0.25 -10.15 -14.23
C ASN A 110 -0.04 -9.05 -15.27
N SER A 111 1.21 -8.88 -15.66
CA SER A 111 1.64 -7.85 -16.59
C SER A 111 2.52 -8.45 -17.69
N PRO A 112 2.84 -7.68 -18.73
CA PRO A 112 3.84 -8.11 -19.72
C PRO A 112 5.23 -8.40 -19.14
N LEU A 113 5.51 -7.91 -17.93
CA LEU A 113 6.78 -8.13 -17.27
C LEU A 113 6.86 -9.53 -16.66
N TYR A 114 5.78 -9.94 -15.96
CA TYR A 114 5.70 -11.22 -15.25
C TYR A 114 4.25 -11.59 -14.95
N SER A 115 3.97 -12.89 -14.80
CA SER A 115 2.64 -13.35 -14.39
C SER A 115 2.72 -14.46 -13.36
N PHE A 116 2.25 -14.17 -12.13
CA PHE A 116 2.12 -15.19 -11.08
C PHE A 116 0.92 -16.13 -11.28
N HIS A 117 0.07 -15.88 -12.27
CA HIS A 117 -0.96 -16.83 -12.69
C HIS A 117 -0.38 -17.95 -13.58
N ASN A 118 0.83 -17.75 -14.13
CA ASN A 118 1.52 -18.77 -14.93
C ASN A 118 2.33 -19.69 -14.00
N GLN A 119 2.00 -21.00 -14.00
CA GLN A 119 2.64 -22.00 -13.14
C GLN A 119 4.14 -22.16 -13.40
N GLU A 120 4.57 -22.00 -14.64
CA GLU A 120 5.99 -22.05 -15.00
C GLU A 120 6.75 -20.85 -14.38
N MET A 121 6.21 -19.64 -14.52
CA MET A 121 6.77 -18.43 -13.91
C MET A 121 6.78 -18.50 -12.38
N LEU A 122 5.72 -19.03 -11.77
CA LEU A 122 5.69 -19.26 -10.32
C LEU A 122 6.75 -20.29 -9.89
N SER A 123 6.98 -21.33 -10.70
CA SER A 123 8.07 -22.30 -10.47
C SER A 123 9.46 -21.65 -10.59
N ILE A 124 9.66 -20.72 -11.52
CA ILE A 124 10.90 -19.94 -11.65
C ILE A 124 11.10 -19.06 -10.40
N LEU A 125 10.03 -18.39 -9.91
CA LEU A 125 10.10 -17.63 -8.69
C LEU A 125 10.61 -18.47 -7.50
N LYS A 126 10.05 -19.68 -7.33
CA LYS A 126 10.46 -20.60 -6.25
C LYS A 126 11.92 -21.07 -6.37
N LYS A 127 12.44 -21.24 -7.58
CA LYS A 127 13.80 -21.74 -7.81
C LYS A 127 14.86 -20.66 -7.86
N SER A 128 14.51 -19.47 -8.31
CA SER A 128 15.46 -18.39 -8.58
C SER A 128 14.83 -17.02 -8.27
N PRO A 129 14.44 -16.74 -7.02
CA PRO A 129 13.77 -15.50 -6.63
C PRO A 129 14.59 -14.25 -6.96
N ASP A 130 15.92 -14.31 -6.83
CA ASP A 130 16.79 -13.16 -7.15
C ASP A 130 16.77 -12.79 -8.63
N SER A 131 16.63 -13.77 -9.52
CA SER A 131 16.48 -13.50 -10.96
C SER A 131 15.19 -12.75 -11.25
N VAL A 132 14.10 -13.16 -10.61
CA VAL A 132 12.79 -12.50 -10.74
C VAL A 132 12.85 -11.11 -10.12
N LYS A 133 13.47 -10.96 -8.93
CA LYS A 133 13.69 -9.68 -8.28
C LYS A 133 14.42 -8.68 -9.20
N ASN A 134 15.48 -9.13 -9.87
CA ASN A 134 16.22 -8.30 -10.81
C ASN A 134 15.36 -7.81 -11.99
N ILE A 135 14.46 -8.66 -12.51
CA ILE A 135 13.52 -8.28 -13.57
C ILE A 135 12.64 -7.11 -13.09
N PHE A 136 12.05 -7.23 -11.89
CA PHE A 136 11.16 -6.22 -11.33
C PHE A 136 11.90 -4.91 -11.04
N LEU A 137 13.04 -4.96 -10.36
CA LEU A 137 13.82 -3.80 -9.96
C LEU A 137 14.48 -3.06 -11.13
N THR A 138 14.86 -3.78 -12.20
CA THR A 138 15.35 -3.15 -13.44
C THR A 138 14.27 -2.31 -14.09
N LYS A 139 13.02 -2.78 -14.06
CA LYS A 139 11.89 -2.07 -14.69
C LYS A 139 11.30 -0.98 -13.80
N TYR A 140 11.19 -1.24 -12.51
CA TYR A 140 10.57 -0.36 -11.53
C TYR A 140 11.50 -0.26 -10.30
N PRO A 141 12.55 0.58 -10.39
CA PRO A 141 13.53 0.72 -9.31
C PRO A 141 12.89 1.31 -8.05
N LEU A 142 13.32 0.84 -6.90
CA LEU A 142 12.96 1.38 -5.61
C LEU A 142 14.07 2.30 -5.08
N MET A 143 13.65 3.36 -4.42
CA MET A 143 14.52 4.22 -3.63
C MET A 143 14.86 3.54 -2.29
N ASP A 144 15.66 4.22 -1.47
CA ASP A 144 15.80 3.84 -0.06
C ASP A 144 14.47 4.04 0.67
N LEU A 145 13.97 2.96 1.30
CA LEU A 145 12.68 2.91 1.97
C LEU A 145 12.81 3.01 3.49
N SER A 146 13.94 3.48 4.00
CA SER A 146 14.17 3.65 5.43
C SER A 146 13.06 4.49 6.08
N GLY A 147 12.52 3.99 7.19
CA GLY A 147 11.42 4.64 7.92
C GLY A 147 10.03 4.46 7.31
N ILE A 148 9.89 3.61 6.29
CA ILE A 148 8.59 3.22 5.74
C ILE A 148 8.20 1.85 6.29
N VAL A 149 6.99 1.76 6.86
CA VAL A 149 6.38 0.49 7.29
C VAL A 149 5.40 0.03 6.22
N VAL A 150 5.51 -1.24 5.81
CA VAL A 150 4.65 -1.82 4.77
C VAL A 150 3.82 -2.95 5.36
N PHE A 151 2.52 -2.92 5.13
CA PHE A 151 1.58 -3.96 5.51
C PHE A 151 0.98 -4.59 4.24
N LEU A 152 1.07 -5.90 4.15
CA LEU A 152 0.48 -6.69 3.06
C LEU A 152 -0.71 -7.47 3.63
N TYR A 153 -1.90 -7.23 3.10
CA TYR A 153 -3.14 -7.88 3.57
C TYR A 153 -3.82 -8.61 2.43
N TYR A 154 -4.19 -9.84 2.69
CA TYR A 154 -5.04 -10.63 1.82
C TYR A 154 -5.90 -11.59 2.64
N GLU A 155 -7.09 -11.88 2.17
CA GLU A 155 -7.97 -12.91 2.70
C GLU A 155 -8.09 -14.05 1.67
N PRO A 156 -7.32 -15.15 1.83
CA PRO A 156 -7.30 -16.24 0.88
C PRO A 156 -8.67 -16.93 0.77
N VAL A 157 -9.00 -17.38 -0.42
CA VAL A 157 -10.26 -18.08 -0.70
C VAL A 157 -10.21 -19.53 -0.17
N ASP A 158 -9.03 -20.16 -0.26
CA ASP A 158 -8.78 -21.52 0.21
C ASP A 158 -7.29 -21.73 0.57
N TYR A 159 -6.93 -22.94 1.02
CA TYR A 159 -5.55 -23.27 1.44
C TYR A 159 -4.54 -23.17 0.30
N SER A 160 -4.92 -23.60 -0.92
CA SER A 160 -4.02 -23.50 -2.07
C SER A 160 -3.72 -22.05 -2.46
N ASP A 161 -4.70 -21.18 -2.29
CA ASP A 161 -4.57 -19.74 -2.51
C ASP A 161 -3.68 -19.10 -1.43
N SER A 162 -3.81 -19.54 -0.19
CA SER A 162 -2.93 -19.14 0.92
C SER A 162 -1.48 -19.50 0.65
N ASP A 163 -1.19 -20.74 0.24
CA ASP A 163 0.17 -21.19 -0.05
C ASP A 163 0.83 -20.37 -1.18
N VAL A 164 0.07 -20.04 -2.21
CA VAL A 164 0.56 -19.20 -3.30
C VAL A 164 0.79 -17.76 -2.85
N PHE A 165 -0.12 -17.22 -2.04
CA PHE A 165 0.02 -15.88 -1.47
C PHE A 165 1.28 -15.78 -0.61
N GLU A 166 1.53 -16.73 0.29
CA GLU A 166 2.72 -16.74 1.15
C GLU A 166 4.02 -16.67 0.34
N ILE A 167 4.14 -17.48 -0.71
CA ILE A 167 5.32 -17.47 -1.59
C ILE A 167 5.53 -16.11 -2.26
N ILE A 168 4.44 -15.50 -2.73
CA ILE A 168 4.52 -14.20 -3.40
C ILE A 168 4.78 -13.10 -2.37
N ALA A 169 4.15 -13.15 -1.20
CA ALA A 169 4.36 -12.19 -0.12
C ALA A 169 5.82 -12.22 0.36
N ASP A 170 6.41 -13.40 0.60
CA ASP A 170 7.81 -13.55 0.98
C ASP A 170 8.74 -12.94 -0.09
N PHE A 171 8.41 -13.11 -1.36
CA PHE A 171 9.17 -12.50 -2.45
C PHE A 171 9.09 -10.96 -2.37
N TYR A 172 7.91 -10.38 -2.20
CA TYR A 172 7.77 -8.93 -2.04
C TYR A 172 8.49 -8.43 -0.79
N VAL A 173 8.34 -9.12 0.34
CA VAL A 173 9.04 -8.80 1.60
C VAL A 173 10.55 -8.80 1.39
N SER A 174 11.09 -9.78 0.66
CA SER A 174 12.53 -9.83 0.36
C SER A 174 13.03 -8.61 -0.43
N ILE A 175 12.22 -8.13 -1.38
CA ILE A 175 12.53 -6.90 -2.14
C ILE A 175 12.49 -5.68 -1.22
N LEU A 176 11.43 -5.52 -0.44
CA LEU A 176 11.20 -4.38 0.44
C LEU A 176 12.29 -4.27 1.50
N THR A 177 12.62 -5.38 2.16
CA THR A 177 13.68 -5.45 3.19
C THR A 177 15.05 -5.13 2.61
N SER A 178 15.35 -5.57 1.37
CA SER A 178 16.60 -5.22 0.71
C SER A 178 16.74 -3.73 0.36
N HIS A 179 15.67 -2.96 0.48
CA HIS A 179 15.63 -1.51 0.32
C HIS A 179 15.32 -0.79 1.65
N ASN A 180 15.55 -1.45 2.80
CA ASN A 180 15.42 -0.91 4.15
C ASN A 180 13.98 -0.59 4.60
N ALA A 181 12.94 -1.12 3.96
CA ALA A 181 11.58 -1.05 4.49
C ALA A 181 11.44 -1.97 5.72
N THR A 182 10.53 -1.59 6.62
CA THR A 182 10.08 -2.44 7.75
C THR A 182 8.74 -3.08 7.38
N ASN A 183 8.58 -4.37 7.73
CA ASN A 183 7.34 -5.12 7.51
C ASN A 183 6.76 -5.56 8.85
#